data_6d59d889af2a9de03804a0d5d47a8914
#
_entry.id   6d59d889af2a9de03804a0d5d47a8914
#
_cell.length_a   1.000
_cell.length_b   1.000
_cell.length_c   1.000
_cell.angle_alpha   90.00
_cell.angle_beta   90.00
_cell.angle_gamma   90.00
#
_symmetry.space_group_name_H-M   'P 1'
#
loop_
_entity.id
_entity.type
_entity.pdbx_description
1 polymer ?
#
loop_
_entity_poly.entity_id
_entity_poly.type
_entity_poly.pdbx_seq_one_letter_code
_entity_poly.pdbx_strand_id
1 'polypeptide(L)'
;MKKLLYSLIFGAVCLASCSEQYLVSGSSNVEGLEGKMLYLRVFKDDDMLAIDSSRVVHGRFKFRGIMDSVMMANVFLESNSVMPVVLESGDVNVRIDENFQSATGTPLNDSLTNFIHRKSQIDARIAELPHLEFQMISNGVDHEQVLAELGEQARELEMENDKLITRFIRANYNNVLGPGVFMIMTSGFQYPILNPQIEEIISQAPPYFKNHPYVKEYMKAAESNMEKLRQY
;
A
#
# COMPACT_ATOMS: atom_id res chain seq x y z
N MET A 1 3.62 -9.61 74.45
CA MET A 1 4.51 -9.29 73.33
C MET A 1 3.96 -9.98 72.10
N LYS A 2 3.12 -9.29 71.34
CA LYS A 2 2.54 -9.82 70.08
C LYS A 2 3.39 -9.31 68.94
N LYS A 3 4.09 -10.22 68.25
CA LYS A 3 4.84 -9.92 67.07
C LYS A 3 3.86 -9.89 65.88
N LEU A 4 3.63 -8.69 65.36
CA LEU A 4 2.91 -8.51 64.09
C LEU A 4 3.80 -8.97 62.95
N LEU A 5 3.39 -10.06 62.29
CA LEU A 5 3.99 -10.55 61.08
C LEU A 5 3.33 -9.80 59.90
N TYR A 6 3.97 -8.76 59.37
CA TYR A 6 3.57 -8.15 58.11
C TYR A 6 4.02 -9.05 56.96
N SER A 7 3.07 -9.82 56.50
CA SER A 7 3.23 -10.55 55.26
C SER A 7 3.22 -9.56 54.08
N LEU A 8 4.39 -9.27 53.54
CA LEU A 8 4.59 -8.46 52.34
C LEU A 8 4.12 -9.30 51.14
N ILE A 9 2.86 -9.18 50.75
CA ILE A 9 2.37 -9.71 49.50
C ILE A 9 2.92 -8.79 48.42
N PHE A 10 4.09 -9.14 47.89
CA PHE A 10 4.66 -8.58 46.67
C PHE A 10 3.84 -9.11 45.53
N GLY A 11 2.78 -8.39 45.16
CA GLY A 11 2.00 -8.67 43.95
C GLY A 11 2.90 -8.46 42.76
N ALA A 12 3.43 -9.57 42.22
CA ALA A 12 4.04 -9.59 40.90
C ALA A 12 2.95 -9.22 39.88
N VAL A 13 2.86 -7.94 39.54
CA VAL A 13 2.15 -7.49 38.33
C VAL A 13 2.94 -8.05 37.18
N CYS A 14 2.55 -9.22 36.71
CA CYS A 14 2.96 -9.70 35.40
C CYS A 14 2.41 -8.70 34.38
N LEU A 15 3.24 -7.76 33.96
CA LEU A 15 3.05 -7.03 32.72
C LEU A 15 3.12 -8.08 31.61
N ALA A 16 1.99 -8.73 31.34
CA ALA A 16 1.81 -9.47 30.11
C ALA A 16 1.92 -8.40 29.00
N SER A 17 3.13 -8.23 28.47
CA SER A 17 3.31 -7.58 27.18
C SER A 17 2.53 -8.44 26.20
N CYS A 18 1.29 -8.05 25.91
CA CYS A 18 0.52 -8.61 24.82
C CYS A 18 1.24 -8.18 23.55
N SER A 19 2.21 -8.96 23.11
CA SER A 19 2.73 -8.83 21.76
C SER A 19 1.59 -9.20 20.80
N GLU A 20 1.18 -8.26 19.98
CA GLU A 20 0.17 -8.52 18.97
C GLU A 20 0.72 -9.51 17.94
N GLN A 21 -0.14 -10.40 17.47
CA GLN A 21 0.23 -11.38 16.46
C GLN A 21 -0.55 -11.09 15.18
N TYR A 22 0.13 -11.20 14.05
CA TYR A 22 -0.54 -11.24 12.77
C TYR A 22 -0.70 -12.67 12.28
N LEU A 23 -1.81 -12.92 11.60
CA LEU A 23 -2.10 -14.16 10.92
C LEU A 23 -2.65 -13.83 9.52
N VAL A 24 -1.87 -14.16 8.50
CA VAL A 24 -2.26 -13.99 7.11
C VAL A 24 -2.42 -15.37 6.48
N SER A 25 -3.65 -15.75 6.16
CA SER A 25 -3.99 -16.99 5.47
C SER A 25 -4.25 -16.68 4.01
N GLY A 26 -3.50 -17.30 3.11
CA GLY A 26 -3.57 -17.01 1.69
C GLY A 26 -4.03 -18.19 0.84
N SER A 27 -4.71 -17.86 -0.27
CA SER A 27 -5.07 -18.79 -1.33
C SER A 27 -4.73 -18.21 -2.70
N SER A 28 -4.38 -19.07 -3.65
CA SER A 28 -4.14 -18.71 -5.05
C SER A 28 -4.63 -19.81 -5.99
N ASN A 29 -5.20 -19.42 -7.12
CA ASN A 29 -5.50 -20.29 -8.26
C ASN A 29 -4.52 -20.07 -9.42
N VAL A 30 -3.48 -19.25 -9.24
CA VAL A 30 -2.46 -18.99 -10.25
C VAL A 30 -1.50 -20.19 -10.30
N GLU A 31 -1.50 -20.94 -11.41
CA GLU A 31 -0.66 -22.15 -11.57
C GLU A 31 0.83 -21.85 -11.39
N GLY A 32 1.29 -20.69 -11.85
CA GLY A 32 2.68 -20.25 -11.74
C GLY A 32 3.18 -20.02 -10.30
N LEU A 33 2.29 -20.01 -9.31
CA LEU A 33 2.63 -19.86 -7.90
C LEU A 33 2.79 -21.19 -7.16
N GLU A 34 2.28 -22.31 -7.68
CA GLU A 34 2.40 -23.62 -7.03
C GLU A 34 3.89 -24.00 -6.81
N GLY A 35 4.22 -24.39 -5.59
CA GLY A 35 5.59 -24.72 -5.18
C GLY A 35 6.53 -23.53 -4.98
N LYS A 36 6.13 -22.31 -5.36
CA LYS A 36 6.94 -21.09 -5.21
C LYS A 36 6.97 -20.61 -3.76
N MET A 37 8.06 -19.90 -3.44
CA MET A 37 8.21 -19.24 -2.15
C MET A 37 7.71 -17.79 -2.24
N LEU A 38 6.74 -17.45 -1.41
CA LEU A 38 6.29 -16.07 -1.20
C LEU A 38 7.00 -15.48 0.02
N TYR A 39 7.33 -14.21 -0.06
CA TYR A 39 7.99 -13.47 1.00
C TYR A 39 7.09 -12.34 1.48
N LEU A 40 6.99 -12.16 2.77
CA LEU A 40 6.34 -11.01 3.38
C LEU A 40 7.41 -9.99 3.73
N ARG A 41 7.35 -8.80 3.11
CA ARG A 41 8.34 -7.74 3.31
C ARG A 41 7.70 -6.48 3.84
N VAL A 42 8.44 -5.78 4.71
CA VAL A 42 8.08 -4.47 5.26
C VAL A 42 9.16 -3.45 4.89
N PHE A 43 8.76 -2.19 4.74
CA PHE A 43 9.72 -1.09 4.59
C PHE A 43 10.28 -0.72 5.96
N LYS A 44 11.57 -0.88 6.13
CA LYS A 44 12.28 -0.56 7.38
C LYS A 44 13.72 -0.17 7.06
N ASP A 45 14.21 0.88 7.72
CA ASP A 45 15.60 1.36 7.58
C ASP A 45 16.01 1.59 6.11
N ASP A 46 15.10 2.23 5.33
CA ASP A 46 15.23 2.56 3.92
C ASP A 46 15.31 1.35 2.96
N ASP A 47 14.95 0.14 3.42
CA ASP A 47 14.96 -1.06 2.61
C ASP A 47 13.69 -1.91 2.81
N MET A 48 13.46 -2.83 1.87
CA MET A 48 12.38 -3.83 1.95
C MET A 48 12.88 -5.11 2.64
N LEU A 49 12.68 -5.19 3.95
CA LEU A 49 13.11 -6.31 4.77
C LEU A 49 12.10 -7.46 4.74
N ALA A 50 12.56 -8.67 4.41
CA ALA A 50 11.74 -9.87 4.54
C ALA A 50 11.60 -10.26 6.03
N ILE A 51 10.37 -10.34 6.51
CA ILE A 51 10.04 -10.69 7.89
C ILE A 51 9.45 -12.09 8.03
N ASP A 52 8.92 -12.64 6.94
CA ASP A 52 8.37 -14.00 6.89
C ASP A 52 8.42 -14.55 5.47
N SER A 53 8.27 -15.87 5.33
CA SER A 53 8.18 -16.55 4.05
C SER A 53 7.28 -17.77 4.13
N SER A 54 6.60 -18.10 3.03
CA SER A 54 5.71 -19.26 2.94
C SER A 54 5.74 -19.86 1.55
N ARG A 55 5.82 -21.19 1.48
CA ARG A 55 5.68 -21.91 0.21
C ARG A 55 4.21 -22.06 -0.14
N VAL A 56 3.86 -21.87 -1.40
CA VAL A 56 2.53 -22.19 -1.90
C VAL A 56 2.42 -23.70 -2.08
N VAL A 57 1.45 -24.33 -1.40
CA VAL A 57 1.19 -25.77 -1.46
C VAL A 57 -0.30 -25.99 -1.63
N HIS A 58 -0.68 -26.66 -2.72
CA HIS A 58 -2.10 -26.84 -3.11
C HIS A 58 -2.86 -25.50 -3.14
N GLY A 59 -2.23 -24.48 -3.72
CA GLY A 59 -2.77 -23.15 -3.83
C GLY A 59 -2.94 -22.41 -2.48
N ARG A 60 -2.28 -22.85 -1.40
CA ARG A 60 -2.40 -22.22 -0.06
C ARG A 60 -1.04 -21.82 0.48
N PHE A 61 -1.04 -20.72 1.24
CA PHE A 61 0.15 -20.23 1.95
C PHE A 61 -0.29 -19.51 3.24
N LYS A 62 0.67 -19.30 4.16
CA LYS A 62 0.37 -18.70 5.45
C LYS A 62 1.58 -17.95 6.00
N PHE A 63 1.37 -16.71 6.44
CA PHE A 63 2.34 -15.98 7.22
C PHE A 63 1.81 -15.79 8.65
N ARG A 64 2.69 -15.87 9.62
CA ARG A 64 2.34 -15.58 11.00
C ARG A 64 3.57 -15.12 11.79
N GLY A 65 3.38 -14.15 12.65
CA GLY A 65 4.46 -13.64 13.47
C GLY A 65 3.97 -12.71 14.54
N ILE A 66 4.93 -12.11 15.22
CA ILE A 66 4.70 -11.10 16.25
C ILE A 66 4.95 -9.74 15.61
N MET A 67 4.13 -8.76 15.97
CA MET A 67 4.30 -7.38 15.58
C MET A 67 4.25 -6.48 16.81
N ASP A 68 5.07 -5.44 16.80
CA ASP A 68 5.08 -4.40 17.85
C ASP A 68 4.01 -3.33 17.60
N SER A 69 3.60 -3.18 16.35
CA SER A 69 2.58 -2.23 15.91
C SER A 69 1.99 -2.64 14.55
N VAL A 70 0.82 -2.11 14.24
CA VAL A 70 0.22 -2.24 12.91
C VAL A 70 1.17 -1.66 11.86
N MET A 71 1.39 -2.37 10.76
CA MET A 71 2.30 -1.95 9.69
C MET A 71 1.85 -2.38 8.29
N MET A 72 2.23 -1.59 7.29
CA MET A 72 2.11 -2.01 5.88
C MET A 72 3.21 -3.01 5.54
N ALA A 73 2.83 -4.08 4.87
CA ALA A 73 3.71 -5.06 4.29
C ALA A 73 3.34 -5.31 2.82
N ASN A 74 4.21 -5.97 2.11
CA ASN A 74 3.92 -6.46 0.75
C ASN A 74 4.26 -7.94 0.64
N VAL A 75 3.42 -8.67 -0.07
CA VAL A 75 3.69 -10.03 -0.50
C VAL A 75 4.52 -9.97 -1.77
N PHE A 76 5.63 -10.70 -1.79
CA PHE A 76 6.56 -10.76 -2.92
C PHE A 76 6.68 -12.18 -3.45
N LEU A 77 6.80 -12.29 -4.76
CA LEU A 77 7.34 -13.47 -5.43
C LEU A 77 8.75 -13.10 -5.94
N GLU A 78 9.78 -13.68 -5.31
CA GLU A 78 11.18 -13.31 -5.58
C GLU A 78 11.42 -11.80 -5.34
N SER A 79 11.69 -11.02 -6.38
CA SER A 79 11.85 -9.55 -6.32
C SER A 79 10.60 -8.78 -6.71
N ASN A 80 9.56 -9.47 -7.22
CA ASN A 80 8.35 -8.82 -7.73
C ASN A 80 7.32 -8.66 -6.62
N SER A 81 6.87 -7.43 -6.39
CA SER A 81 5.74 -7.15 -5.51
C SER A 81 4.46 -7.71 -6.12
N VAL A 82 3.75 -8.55 -5.36
CA VAL A 82 2.48 -9.15 -5.77
C VAL A 82 1.32 -8.28 -5.31
N MET A 83 1.29 -7.94 -4.00
CA MET A 83 0.23 -7.10 -3.43
C MET A 83 0.61 -6.54 -2.06
N PRO A 84 0.10 -5.37 -1.69
CA PRO A 84 0.21 -4.86 -0.34
C PRO A 84 -0.78 -5.57 0.61
N VAL A 85 -0.42 -5.63 1.88
CA VAL A 85 -1.23 -6.15 2.98
C VAL A 85 -0.94 -5.37 4.25
N VAL A 86 -1.93 -5.21 5.14
CA VAL A 86 -1.71 -4.63 6.46
C VAL A 86 -1.57 -5.75 7.48
N LEU A 87 -0.49 -5.71 8.23
CA LEU A 87 -0.32 -6.56 9.40
C LEU A 87 -0.97 -5.86 10.58
N GLU A 88 -2.11 -6.40 11.00
CA GLU A 88 -2.92 -5.94 12.13
C GLU A 88 -3.49 -7.13 12.88
N SER A 89 -3.99 -6.93 14.09
CA SER A 89 -4.60 -8.00 14.88
C SER A 89 -5.84 -8.55 14.20
N GLY A 90 -5.96 -9.87 14.16
CA GLY A 90 -7.06 -10.60 13.53
C GLY A 90 -6.59 -11.51 12.40
N ASP A 91 -7.57 -12.14 11.73
CA ASP A 91 -7.32 -13.09 10.65
C ASP A 91 -7.42 -12.38 9.30
N VAL A 92 -6.30 -12.11 8.68
CA VAL A 92 -6.23 -11.55 7.32
C VAL A 92 -6.34 -12.68 6.30
N ASN A 93 -7.30 -12.59 5.40
CA ASN A 93 -7.51 -13.53 4.31
C ASN A 93 -7.02 -12.92 2.99
N VAL A 94 -5.95 -13.48 2.45
CA VAL A 94 -5.37 -13.06 1.17
C VAL A 94 -5.84 -13.99 0.06
N ARG A 95 -6.23 -13.40 -1.06
CA ARG A 95 -6.54 -14.12 -2.30
C ARG A 95 -5.73 -13.54 -3.44
N ILE A 96 -5.02 -14.41 -4.16
CA ILE A 96 -4.22 -14.06 -5.34
C ILE A 96 -4.76 -14.84 -6.53
N ASP A 97 -5.49 -14.13 -7.39
CA ASP A 97 -5.97 -14.64 -8.68
C ASP A 97 -5.18 -13.97 -9.82
N GLU A 98 -5.31 -14.45 -11.05
CA GLU A 98 -4.59 -13.92 -12.21
C GLU A 98 -4.84 -12.42 -12.43
N ASN A 99 -6.07 -11.96 -12.25
CA ASN A 99 -6.49 -10.59 -12.52
C ASN A 99 -6.90 -9.80 -11.28
N PHE A 100 -6.91 -10.44 -10.11
CA PHE A 100 -7.39 -9.80 -8.90
C PHE A 100 -6.67 -10.31 -7.66
N GLN A 101 -6.24 -9.36 -6.82
CA GLN A 101 -5.67 -9.65 -5.51
C GLN A 101 -6.48 -8.92 -4.44
N SER A 102 -6.71 -9.57 -3.31
CA SER A 102 -7.40 -8.97 -2.17
C SER A 102 -6.83 -9.43 -0.84
N ALA A 103 -6.88 -8.54 0.14
CA ALA A 103 -6.64 -8.85 1.54
C ALA A 103 -7.85 -8.35 2.34
N THR A 104 -8.52 -9.23 3.06
CA THR A 104 -9.79 -8.96 3.74
C THR A 104 -9.83 -9.59 5.13
N GLY A 105 -10.86 -9.26 5.90
CA GLY A 105 -11.13 -9.84 7.23
C GLY A 105 -10.69 -8.96 8.38
N THR A 106 -10.05 -7.82 8.10
CA THR A 106 -9.70 -6.82 9.10
C THR A 106 -9.93 -5.42 8.53
N PRO A 107 -10.21 -4.40 9.37
CA PRO A 107 -10.69 -3.10 8.90
C PRO A 107 -9.75 -2.38 7.94
N LEU A 108 -8.43 -2.40 8.20
CA LEU A 108 -7.48 -1.72 7.33
C LEU A 108 -7.25 -2.47 6.02
N ASN A 109 -7.24 -3.81 6.05
CA ASN A 109 -7.16 -4.61 4.83
C ASN A 109 -8.41 -4.46 3.96
N ASP A 110 -9.61 -4.45 4.55
CA ASP A 110 -10.85 -4.21 3.81
C ASP A 110 -10.86 -2.83 3.16
N SER A 111 -10.41 -1.80 3.88
CA SER A 111 -10.27 -0.43 3.37
C SER A 111 -9.27 -0.34 2.22
N LEU A 112 -8.09 -0.98 2.37
CA LEU A 112 -7.05 -1.01 1.34
C LEU A 112 -7.51 -1.76 0.08
N THR A 113 -8.15 -2.91 0.25
CA THR A 113 -8.70 -3.69 -0.87
C THR A 113 -9.75 -2.90 -1.66
N ASN A 114 -10.66 -2.23 -0.98
CA ASN A 114 -11.65 -1.38 -1.62
C ASN A 114 -11.01 -0.22 -2.39
N PHE A 115 -9.98 0.40 -1.83
CA PHE A 115 -9.22 1.45 -2.52
C PHE A 115 -8.54 0.91 -3.78
N ILE A 116 -7.78 -0.19 -3.67
CA ILE A 116 -7.06 -0.82 -4.79
C ILE A 116 -8.05 -1.22 -5.89
N HIS A 117 -9.19 -1.81 -5.54
CA HIS A 117 -10.22 -2.19 -6.50
C HIS A 117 -10.77 -0.97 -7.29
N ARG A 118 -11.08 0.12 -6.59
CA ARG A 118 -11.55 1.36 -7.26
C ARG A 118 -10.46 1.96 -8.15
N LYS A 119 -9.21 1.96 -7.69
CA LYS A 119 -8.09 2.44 -8.48
C LYS A 119 -7.89 1.59 -9.73
N SER A 120 -7.93 0.26 -9.63
CA SER A 120 -7.77 -0.63 -10.77
C SER A 120 -8.87 -0.47 -11.81
N GLN A 121 -10.09 -0.11 -11.42
CA GLN A 121 -11.17 0.22 -12.36
C GLN A 121 -10.86 1.48 -13.18
N ILE A 122 -10.28 2.52 -12.56
CA ILE A 122 -9.84 3.72 -13.27
C ILE A 122 -8.66 3.39 -14.18
N ASP A 123 -7.65 2.67 -13.66
CA ASP A 123 -6.48 2.26 -14.44
C ASP A 123 -6.87 1.44 -15.70
N ALA A 124 -7.84 0.54 -15.56
CA ALA A 124 -8.35 -0.25 -16.69
C ALA A 124 -9.02 0.65 -17.77
N ARG A 125 -9.77 1.67 -17.37
CA ARG A 125 -10.37 2.64 -18.31
C ARG A 125 -9.29 3.47 -19.00
N ILE A 126 -8.23 3.87 -18.30
CA ILE A 126 -7.08 4.57 -18.90
C ILE A 126 -6.38 3.65 -19.92
N ALA A 127 -6.15 2.40 -19.54
CA ALA A 127 -5.48 1.41 -20.42
C ALA A 127 -6.30 1.07 -21.68
N GLU A 128 -7.60 1.29 -21.69
CA GLU A 128 -8.48 1.07 -22.86
C GLU A 128 -8.39 2.22 -23.90
N LEU A 129 -7.97 3.42 -23.51
CA LEU A 129 -7.95 4.59 -24.41
C LEU A 129 -7.15 4.37 -25.70
N PRO A 130 -5.94 3.76 -25.71
CA PRO A 130 -5.22 3.48 -26.96
C PRO A 130 -5.96 2.51 -27.89
N HIS A 131 -6.72 1.57 -27.34
CA HIS A 131 -7.54 0.66 -28.11
C HIS A 131 -8.72 1.39 -28.78
N LEU A 132 -9.38 2.25 -28.04
CA LEU A 132 -10.45 3.11 -28.57
C LEU A 132 -9.94 4.05 -29.65
N GLU A 133 -8.76 4.65 -29.48
CA GLU A 133 -8.10 5.48 -30.51
C GLU A 133 -7.94 4.69 -31.83
N PHE A 134 -7.36 3.50 -31.75
CA PHE A 134 -7.18 2.64 -32.91
C PHE A 134 -8.52 2.31 -33.61
N GLN A 135 -9.55 1.95 -32.83
CA GLN A 135 -10.88 1.65 -33.35
C GLN A 135 -11.52 2.84 -34.06
N MET A 136 -11.49 4.03 -33.45
CA MET A 136 -12.09 5.24 -34.01
C MET A 136 -11.42 5.63 -35.33
N ILE A 137 -10.10 5.62 -35.40
CA ILE A 137 -9.33 5.90 -36.61
C ILE A 137 -9.64 4.86 -37.71
N SER A 138 -9.69 3.57 -37.34
CA SER A 138 -10.02 2.48 -38.28
C SER A 138 -11.44 2.58 -38.87
N ASN A 139 -12.36 3.17 -38.09
CA ASN A 139 -13.74 3.45 -38.52
C ASN A 139 -13.88 4.75 -39.33
N GLY A 140 -12.76 5.43 -39.62
CA GLY A 140 -12.74 6.64 -40.45
C GLY A 140 -13.07 7.94 -39.72
N VAL A 141 -13.03 7.95 -38.39
CA VAL A 141 -13.14 9.20 -37.63
C VAL A 141 -11.87 10.03 -37.85
N ASP A 142 -12.04 11.34 -37.98
CA ASP A 142 -10.92 12.26 -38.17
C ASP A 142 -9.95 12.20 -36.99
N HIS A 143 -8.67 12.13 -37.27
CA HIS A 143 -7.63 11.95 -36.25
C HIS A 143 -7.60 13.10 -35.20
N GLU A 144 -7.78 14.34 -35.64
CA GLU A 144 -7.79 15.51 -34.73
C GLU A 144 -8.99 15.43 -33.79
N GLN A 145 -10.16 15.01 -34.29
CA GLN A 145 -11.34 14.78 -33.47
C GLN A 145 -11.11 13.67 -32.44
N VAL A 146 -10.51 12.54 -32.84
CA VAL A 146 -10.17 11.42 -31.93
C VAL A 146 -9.26 11.88 -30.81
N LEU A 147 -8.17 12.60 -31.13
CA LEU A 147 -7.23 13.12 -30.13
C LEU A 147 -7.90 14.11 -29.16
N ALA A 148 -8.80 14.97 -29.65
CA ALA A 148 -9.51 15.90 -28.80
C ALA A 148 -10.45 15.18 -27.81
N GLU A 149 -11.23 14.22 -28.30
CA GLU A 149 -12.20 13.47 -27.49
C GLU A 149 -11.50 12.56 -26.47
N LEU A 150 -10.53 11.75 -26.88
CA LEU A 150 -9.83 10.85 -25.98
C LEU A 150 -8.88 11.60 -25.03
N GLY A 151 -8.33 12.74 -25.46
CA GLY A 151 -7.55 13.60 -24.59
C GLY A 151 -8.37 14.21 -23.46
N GLU A 152 -9.65 14.53 -23.70
CA GLU A 152 -10.55 14.97 -22.61
C GLU A 152 -10.88 13.82 -21.67
N GLN A 153 -11.23 12.65 -22.19
CA GLN A 153 -11.48 11.45 -21.38
C GLN A 153 -10.27 11.07 -20.53
N ALA A 154 -9.06 11.13 -21.08
CA ALA A 154 -7.82 10.87 -20.34
C ALA A 154 -7.66 11.83 -19.16
N ARG A 155 -7.86 13.15 -19.38
CA ARG A 155 -7.78 14.16 -18.32
C ARG A 155 -8.81 13.95 -17.21
N GLU A 156 -10.05 13.58 -17.57
CA GLU A 156 -11.10 13.28 -16.60
C GLU A 156 -10.73 12.08 -15.71
N LEU A 157 -10.21 11.01 -16.34
CA LEU A 157 -9.76 9.80 -15.63
C LEU A 157 -8.56 10.07 -14.74
N GLU A 158 -7.58 10.83 -15.20
CA GLU A 158 -6.42 11.25 -14.39
C GLU A 158 -6.89 12.07 -13.17
N MET A 159 -7.79 13.03 -13.37
CA MET A 159 -8.36 13.80 -12.25
C MET A 159 -9.17 12.94 -11.29
N GLU A 160 -9.91 11.94 -11.78
CA GLU A 160 -10.64 10.97 -10.93
C GLU A 160 -9.65 10.16 -10.08
N ASN A 161 -8.57 9.66 -10.69
CA ASN A 161 -7.51 8.91 -10.03
C ASN A 161 -6.81 9.74 -8.95
N ASP A 162 -6.41 10.96 -9.28
CA ASP A 162 -5.76 11.89 -8.34
C ASP A 162 -6.65 12.20 -7.13
N LYS A 163 -7.92 12.47 -7.38
CA LYS A 163 -8.91 12.70 -6.32
C LYS A 163 -9.12 11.47 -5.44
N LEU A 164 -9.16 10.27 -6.04
CA LEU A 164 -9.30 9.01 -5.29
C LEU A 164 -8.12 8.83 -4.35
N ILE A 165 -6.89 8.94 -4.87
CA ILE A 165 -5.65 8.75 -4.11
C ILE A 165 -5.53 9.81 -3.00
N THR A 166 -5.68 11.08 -3.35
CA THR A 166 -5.56 12.19 -2.40
C THR A 166 -6.57 12.08 -1.26
N ARG A 167 -7.84 11.78 -1.56
CA ARG A 167 -8.88 11.59 -0.54
C ARG A 167 -8.58 10.40 0.37
N PHE A 168 -8.12 9.28 -0.21
CA PHE A 168 -7.78 8.10 0.57
C PHE A 168 -6.61 8.36 1.54
N ILE A 169 -5.53 8.98 1.07
CA ILE A 169 -4.37 9.34 1.91
C ILE A 169 -4.82 10.27 3.03
N ARG A 170 -5.61 11.31 2.73
CA ARG A 170 -6.10 12.28 3.72
C ARG A 170 -7.00 11.65 4.77
N ALA A 171 -7.89 10.75 4.38
CA ALA A 171 -8.74 10.00 5.31
C ALA A 171 -7.93 9.07 6.25
N ASN A 172 -6.71 8.71 5.84
CA ASN A 172 -5.85 7.76 6.54
C ASN A 172 -4.54 8.38 7.07
N TYR A 173 -4.47 9.69 7.23
CA TYR A 173 -3.25 10.37 7.72
C TYR A 173 -2.74 9.85 9.08
N ASN A 174 -3.64 9.35 9.93
CA ASN A 174 -3.32 8.93 11.29
C ASN A 174 -3.19 7.41 11.45
N ASN A 175 -3.10 6.68 10.35
CA ASN A 175 -2.84 5.24 10.37
C ASN A 175 -1.86 4.85 9.24
N VAL A 176 -1.50 3.58 9.17
CA VAL A 176 -0.47 3.08 8.24
C VAL A 176 -0.86 3.15 6.76
N LEU A 177 -2.15 3.23 6.45
CA LEU A 177 -2.63 3.30 5.06
C LEU A 177 -2.25 4.61 4.38
N GLY A 178 -2.27 5.73 5.10
CA GLY A 178 -1.89 7.02 4.54
C GLY A 178 -0.46 7.03 3.99
N PRO A 179 0.57 6.83 4.84
CA PRO A 179 1.95 6.71 4.39
C PRO A 179 2.18 5.55 3.41
N GLY A 180 1.50 4.42 3.60
CA GLY A 180 1.62 3.25 2.73
C GLY A 180 1.12 3.52 1.31
N VAL A 181 -0.05 4.14 1.15
CA VAL A 181 -0.57 4.52 -0.18
C VAL A 181 0.24 5.66 -0.79
N PHE A 182 0.76 6.59 0.02
CA PHE A 182 1.70 7.61 -0.46
C PHE A 182 2.96 6.94 -1.04
N MET A 183 3.50 5.92 -0.39
CA MET A 183 4.64 5.15 -0.91
C MET A 183 4.29 4.45 -2.23
N ILE A 184 3.13 3.78 -2.32
CA ILE A 184 2.67 3.14 -3.56
C ILE A 184 2.55 4.16 -4.70
N MET A 185 1.93 5.31 -4.45
CA MET A 185 1.77 6.38 -5.44
C MET A 185 3.13 6.88 -5.94
N THR A 186 4.07 7.13 -5.04
CA THR A 186 5.35 7.76 -5.38
C THR A 186 6.40 6.78 -5.91
N SER A 187 6.23 5.46 -5.69
CA SER A 187 7.12 4.43 -6.22
C SER A 187 7.10 4.32 -7.76
N GLY A 188 6.07 4.84 -8.41
CA GLY A 188 5.97 4.93 -9.87
C GLY A 188 6.79 6.07 -10.48
N PHE A 189 7.30 7.00 -9.71
CA PHE A 189 8.10 8.11 -10.21
C PHE A 189 9.57 7.70 -10.39
N GLN A 190 10.16 8.10 -11.50
CA GLN A 190 11.58 7.81 -11.79
C GLN A 190 12.52 8.41 -10.74
N TYR A 191 12.16 9.54 -10.16
CA TYR A 191 12.86 10.22 -9.06
C TYR A 191 11.84 11.03 -8.24
N PRO A 192 12.12 11.27 -6.95
CA PRO A 192 11.24 12.08 -6.11
C PRO A 192 11.05 13.49 -6.66
N ILE A 193 9.78 13.90 -6.81
CA ILE A 193 9.35 15.21 -7.31
C ILE A 193 8.31 15.82 -6.39
N LEU A 194 8.16 17.14 -6.47
CA LEU A 194 7.02 17.87 -5.93
C LEU A 194 6.10 18.24 -7.09
N ASN A 195 4.95 17.61 -7.14
CA ASN A 195 3.87 17.97 -8.04
C ASN A 195 2.68 18.55 -7.24
N PRO A 196 1.69 19.18 -7.89
CA PRO A 196 0.56 19.79 -7.19
C PRO A 196 -0.19 18.83 -6.27
N GLN A 197 -0.34 17.56 -6.64
CA GLN A 197 -1.00 16.54 -5.82
C GLN A 197 -0.22 16.25 -4.53
N ILE A 198 1.11 16.09 -4.61
CA ILE A 198 1.96 15.89 -3.44
C ILE A 198 1.94 17.11 -2.53
N GLU A 199 2.04 18.31 -3.10
CA GLU A 199 1.94 19.57 -2.34
C GLU A 199 0.60 19.68 -1.62
N GLU A 200 -0.52 19.34 -2.26
CA GLU A 200 -1.85 19.29 -1.64
C GLU A 200 -1.90 18.31 -0.46
N ILE A 201 -1.38 17.08 -0.66
CA ILE A 201 -1.33 16.06 0.39
C ILE A 201 -0.51 16.57 1.58
N ILE A 202 0.71 17.06 1.34
CA ILE A 202 1.64 17.45 2.41
C ILE A 202 1.19 18.73 3.14
N SER A 203 0.58 19.69 2.44
CA SER A 203 0.16 20.97 3.05
C SER A 203 -0.77 20.79 4.24
N GLN A 204 -1.68 19.81 4.17
CA GLN A 204 -2.70 19.53 5.20
C GLN A 204 -2.34 18.34 6.11
N ALA A 205 -1.21 17.69 5.88
CA ALA A 205 -0.83 16.48 6.60
C ALA A 205 -0.42 16.78 8.05
N PRO A 206 -0.89 15.98 9.02
CA PRO A 206 -0.50 16.09 10.42
C PRO A 206 0.94 15.60 10.66
N PRO A 207 1.52 15.90 11.85
CA PRO A 207 2.88 15.46 12.19
C PRO A 207 3.09 13.95 12.08
N TYR A 208 2.10 13.14 12.43
CA TYR A 208 2.19 11.68 12.31
C TYR A 208 2.56 11.25 10.88
N PHE A 209 1.84 11.78 9.87
CA PHE A 209 2.11 11.48 8.46
C PHE A 209 3.46 12.05 7.99
N LYS A 210 3.74 13.33 8.28
CA LYS A 210 4.98 14.01 7.86
C LYS A 210 6.24 13.40 8.46
N ASN A 211 6.15 12.84 9.69
CA ASN A 211 7.27 12.22 10.38
C ASN A 211 7.44 10.73 10.05
N HIS A 212 6.54 10.15 9.25
CA HIS A 212 6.72 8.78 8.79
C HIS A 212 8.04 8.67 8.01
N PRO A 213 8.92 7.69 8.29
CA PRO A 213 10.26 7.60 7.71
C PRO A 213 10.26 7.79 6.19
N TYR A 214 9.47 7.00 5.47
CA TYR A 214 9.37 7.09 4.02
C TYR A 214 8.92 8.48 3.53
N VAL A 215 7.87 9.06 4.11
CA VAL A 215 7.35 10.38 3.69
C VAL A 215 8.42 11.45 3.88
N LYS A 216 9.09 11.43 5.03
CA LYS A 216 10.14 12.39 5.37
C LYS A 216 11.33 12.31 4.39
N GLU A 217 11.81 11.10 4.10
CA GLU A 217 12.93 10.91 3.16
C GLU A 217 12.53 11.26 1.72
N TYR A 218 11.31 10.87 1.30
CA TYR A 218 10.79 11.28 0.00
C TYR A 218 10.76 12.81 -0.16
N MET A 219 10.19 13.52 0.83
CA MET A 219 10.09 14.98 0.78
C MET A 219 11.47 15.65 0.73
N LYS A 220 12.42 15.20 1.54
CA LYS A 220 13.80 15.69 1.53
C LYS A 220 14.46 15.49 0.16
N ALA A 221 14.29 14.33 -0.45
CA ALA A 221 14.84 14.04 -1.77
C ALA A 221 14.16 14.90 -2.87
N ALA A 222 12.83 15.05 -2.81
CA ALA A 222 12.07 15.85 -3.76
C ALA A 222 12.46 17.34 -3.70
N GLU A 223 12.57 17.91 -2.51
CA GLU A 223 13.05 19.29 -2.31
C GLU A 223 14.45 19.50 -2.89
N SER A 224 15.39 18.59 -2.59
CA SER A 224 16.75 18.65 -3.15
C SER A 224 16.77 18.56 -4.68
N ASN A 225 15.92 17.74 -5.28
CA ASN A 225 15.81 17.64 -6.73
C ASN A 225 15.25 18.94 -7.36
N MET A 226 14.24 19.54 -6.71
CA MET A 226 13.67 20.82 -7.16
C MET A 226 14.67 21.97 -7.07
N GLU A 227 15.52 22.01 -6.03
CA GLU A 227 16.59 23.01 -5.93
C GLU A 227 17.61 22.88 -7.06
N LYS A 228 18.01 21.66 -7.41
CA LYS A 228 18.90 21.41 -8.55
C LYS A 228 18.30 21.88 -9.87
N LEU A 229 17.01 21.61 -10.11
CA LEU A 229 16.33 22.02 -11.34
C LEU A 229 16.19 23.55 -11.48
N ARG A 230 16.17 24.31 -10.37
CA ARG A 230 16.15 25.79 -10.40
C ARG A 230 17.49 26.42 -10.71
N GLN A 231 18.59 25.67 -10.62
CA GLN A 231 19.96 26.16 -10.86
C GLN A 231 20.39 26.04 -12.34
N TYR A 232 19.59 25.39 -13.18
CA TYR A 232 19.75 25.25 -14.63
C TYR A 232 18.74 26.12 -15.38
#